data_6f569b0fb4fb5db147cac819bf0da309
#
_entry.id   6f569b0fb4fb5db147cac819bf0da309
#
_cell.length_a   1.000
_cell.length_b   1.000
_cell.length_c   1.000
_cell.angle_alpha   90.00
_cell.angle_beta   90.00
_cell.angle_gamma   90.00
#
_symmetry.space_group_name_H-M   'P 1'
#
loop_
_entity.id
_entity.type
_entity.pdbx_description
1 polymer ?
#
loop_
_entity_poly.entity_id
_entity_poly.type
_entity_poly.pdbx_seq_one_letter_code
_entity_poly.pdbx_strand_id
1 'polypeptide(L)'
;EEADRMIAAAHCRVRKDSVRVVEALVTASPEFFKDKTSREIRAYFAYALKFLESRQRPDTFLSAVVHMDEKTPHLHLCFVPLTADGRLSAKEIIGNRKNLVKWQDEFWQHMVKQYPELERGESASQTGREHIPPRIFKEMTQLTKQKEQLDALLVGINPFNGKSRAAEISKVLDSY
;
A
#
# COMPACT_ATOMS: atom_id res chain seq x y z
N GLU A 1 5.20 22.84 8.24
CA GLU A 1 5.06 24.28 7.87
C GLU A 1 3.80 24.54 7.02
N GLU A 2 3.60 23.86 5.85
CA GLU A 2 2.42 24.11 5.00
C GLU A 2 1.12 23.67 5.67
N ALA A 3 1.08 22.48 6.28
CA ALA A 3 -0.06 22.02 7.07
C ALA A 3 -0.42 23.00 8.20
N ASP A 4 0.58 23.57 8.87
CA ASP A 4 0.35 24.53 9.95
C ASP A 4 -0.21 25.85 9.42
N ARG A 5 0.23 26.29 8.22
CA ARG A 5 -0.32 27.46 7.56
C ARG A 5 -1.80 27.27 7.19
N MET A 6 -2.14 26.12 6.60
CA MET A 6 -3.52 25.77 6.25
C MET A 6 -4.43 25.73 7.49
N ILE A 7 -3.96 25.10 8.57
CA ILE A 7 -4.69 25.01 9.85
C ILE A 7 -4.90 26.41 10.46
N ALA A 8 -3.87 27.25 10.44
CA ALA A 8 -3.97 28.62 10.93
C ALA A 8 -4.95 29.47 10.10
N ALA A 9 -4.90 29.34 8.76
CA ALA A 9 -5.82 30.02 7.85
C ALA A 9 -7.29 29.60 8.05
N ALA A 10 -7.53 28.34 8.44
CA ALA A 10 -8.86 27.84 8.75
C ALA A 10 -9.41 28.35 10.11
N HIS A 11 -8.61 29.03 10.91
CA HIS A 11 -8.98 29.54 12.26
C HIS A 11 -9.64 28.49 13.16
N CYS A 12 -9.32 27.21 12.96
CA CYS A 12 -9.97 26.11 13.66
C CYS A 12 -9.29 25.80 15.01
N ARG A 13 -10.07 25.21 15.91
CA ARG A 13 -9.54 24.75 17.19
C ARG A 13 -8.65 23.52 17.00
N VAL A 14 -7.39 23.60 17.43
CA VAL A 14 -6.45 22.48 17.44
C VAL A 14 -6.29 21.96 18.86
N ARG A 15 -6.47 20.65 19.06
CA ARG A 15 -6.19 19.96 20.32
C ARG A 15 -4.77 19.40 20.27
N LYS A 16 -4.21 19.05 21.43
CA LYS A 16 -2.86 18.45 21.54
C LYS A 16 -2.72 17.13 20.75
N ASP A 17 -3.81 16.37 20.67
CA ASP A 17 -3.91 15.07 20.00
C ASP A 17 -4.56 15.13 18.60
N SER A 18 -4.76 16.34 18.06
CA SER A 18 -5.35 16.48 16.72
C SER A 18 -4.45 15.91 15.64
N VAL A 19 -5.01 15.07 14.78
CA VAL A 19 -4.36 14.63 13.54
C VAL A 19 -4.26 15.82 12.60
N ARG A 20 -3.05 16.25 12.27
CA ARG A 20 -2.79 17.41 11.42
C ARG A 20 -2.66 17.08 9.95
N VAL A 21 -2.16 15.89 9.66
CA VAL A 21 -1.97 15.37 8.29
C VAL A 21 -2.46 13.94 8.24
N VAL A 22 -3.12 13.60 7.16
CA VAL A 22 -3.51 12.24 6.79
C VAL A 22 -2.78 11.87 5.52
N GLU A 23 -2.24 10.68 5.49
CA GLU A 23 -1.68 10.07 4.30
C GLU A 23 -2.60 8.96 3.81
N ALA A 24 -2.96 9.02 2.53
CA ALA A 24 -3.65 7.95 1.82
C ALA A 24 -2.71 7.29 0.82
N LEU A 25 -2.55 5.97 0.93
CA LEU A 25 -1.78 5.16 0.01
C LEU A 25 -2.71 4.44 -0.95
N VAL A 26 -2.48 4.62 -2.25
CA VAL A 26 -3.22 3.93 -3.32
C VAL A 26 -2.26 3.09 -4.16
N THR A 27 -2.60 1.83 -4.36
CA THR A 27 -1.86 0.91 -5.23
C THR A 27 -2.82 -0.14 -5.81
N ALA A 28 -2.30 -1.03 -6.63
CA ALA A 28 -2.93 -2.27 -7.06
C ALA A 28 -1.92 -3.42 -6.96
N SER A 29 -2.34 -4.65 -7.29
CA SER A 29 -1.42 -5.79 -7.30
C SER A 29 -0.30 -5.60 -8.32
N PRO A 30 0.90 -6.20 -8.10
CA PRO A 30 1.99 -6.16 -9.08
C PRO A 30 1.57 -6.71 -10.44
N GLU A 31 0.69 -7.72 -10.45
CA GLU A 31 0.16 -8.36 -11.66
C GLU A 31 -0.64 -7.38 -12.50
N PHE A 32 -1.43 -6.51 -11.85
CA PHE A 32 -2.20 -5.46 -12.55
C PHE A 32 -1.29 -4.48 -13.30
N PHE A 33 -0.12 -4.17 -12.77
CA PHE A 33 0.82 -3.21 -13.39
C PHE A 33 1.82 -3.85 -14.35
N LYS A 34 1.97 -5.19 -14.37
CA LYS A 34 3.05 -5.91 -15.02
C LYS A 34 3.25 -5.54 -16.50
N ASP A 35 2.15 -5.43 -17.25
CA ASP A 35 2.19 -5.20 -18.70
C ASP A 35 1.76 -3.77 -19.07
N LYS A 36 1.66 -2.86 -18.08
CA LYS A 36 1.26 -1.47 -18.31
C LYS A 36 2.47 -0.56 -18.51
N THR A 37 2.35 0.33 -19.46
CA THR A 37 3.34 1.39 -19.71
C THR A 37 3.31 2.42 -18.57
N SER A 38 4.38 3.18 -18.41
CA SER A 38 4.44 4.28 -17.44
C SER A 38 3.34 5.33 -17.67
N ARG A 39 2.87 5.50 -18.90
CA ARG A 39 1.74 6.40 -19.22
C ARG A 39 0.42 5.86 -18.69
N GLU A 40 0.16 4.56 -18.85
CA GLU A 40 -1.05 3.91 -18.36
C GLU A 40 -1.08 3.86 -16.84
N ILE A 41 0.07 3.61 -16.19
CA ILE A 41 0.20 3.65 -14.74
C ILE A 41 -0.12 5.05 -14.20
N ARG A 42 0.43 6.11 -14.82
CA ARG A 42 0.09 7.49 -14.44
C ARG A 42 -1.38 7.81 -14.66
N ALA A 43 -1.99 7.33 -15.74
CA ALA A 43 -3.42 7.50 -16.00
C ALA A 43 -4.28 6.81 -14.93
N TYR A 44 -3.86 5.61 -14.46
CA TYR A 44 -4.50 4.90 -13.35
C TYR A 44 -4.51 5.77 -12.08
N PHE A 45 -3.35 6.30 -11.68
CA PHE A 45 -3.26 7.13 -10.47
C PHE A 45 -3.98 8.49 -10.62
N ALA A 46 -3.96 9.08 -11.81
CA ALA A 46 -4.75 10.28 -12.08
C ALA A 46 -6.26 10.03 -11.95
N TYR A 47 -6.73 8.85 -12.36
CA TYR A 47 -8.13 8.46 -12.20
C TYR A 47 -8.46 8.14 -10.74
N ALA A 48 -7.56 7.47 -10.02
CA ALA A 48 -7.68 7.22 -8.59
C ALA A 48 -7.74 8.53 -7.77
N LEU A 49 -6.93 9.52 -8.14
CA LEU A 49 -6.92 10.83 -7.48
C LEU A 49 -8.27 11.53 -7.57
N LYS A 50 -9.00 11.42 -8.68
CA LYS A 50 -10.36 11.98 -8.82
C LYS A 50 -11.35 11.44 -7.79
N PHE A 51 -11.21 10.16 -7.39
CA PHE A 51 -12.00 9.63 -6.29
C PHE A 51 -11.65 10.31 -4.97
N LEU A 52 -10.36 10.49 -4.69
CA LEU A 52 -9.91 11.13 -3.45
C LEU A 52 -10.34 12.61 -3.39
N GLU A 53 -10.30 13.32 -4.53
CA GLU A 53 -10.81 14.68 -4.68
C GLU A 53 -12.31 14.79 -4.42
N SER A 54 -13.07 13.73 -4.67
CA SER A 54 -14.51 13.68 -4.34
C SER A 54 -14.77 13.47 -2.83
N ARG A 55 -13.75 13.06 -2.05
CA ARG A 55 -13.86 12.77 -0.62
C ARG A 55 -13.24 13.86 0.25
N GLN A 56 -12.23 14.52 -0.25
CA GLN A 56 -11.52 15.58 0.45
C GLN A 56 -11.22 16.72 -0.52
N ARG A 57 -11.40 17.93 -0.06
CA ARG A 57 -11.19 19.14 -0.85
C ARG A 57 -9.76 19.24 -1.37
N PRO A 58 -9.54 19.44 -2.67
CA PRO A 58 -8.20 19.52 -3.26
C PRO A 58 -7.34 20.66 -2.69
N ASP A 59 -7.94 21.75 -2.23
CA ASP A 59 -7.25 22.89 -1.61
C ASP A 59 -6.65 22.56 -0.23
N THR A 60 -6.94 21.37 0.33
CA THR A 60 -6.31 20.85 1.54
C THR A 60 -5.18 19.87 1.25
N PHE A 61 -4.90 19.57 -0.02
CA PHE A 61 -3.84 18.65 -0.41
C PHE A 61 -2.47 19.30 -0.23
N LEU A 62 -1.57 18.59 0.42
CA LEU A 62 -0.18 18.99 0.62
C LEU A 62 0.71 18.44 -0.50
N SER A 63 0.49 17.21 -0.88
CA SER A 63 1.24 16.53 -1.94
C SER A 63 0.48 15.34 -2.49
N ALA A 64 0.65 15.07 -3.78
CA ALA A 64 0.22 13.83 -4.43
C ALA A 64 1.39 13.33 -5.28
N VAL A 65 2.06 12.28 -4.83
CA VAL A 65 3.30 11.77 -5.44
C VAL A 65 3.13 10.31 -5.83
N VAL A 66 3.46 9.98 -7.08
CA VAL A 66 3.49 8.59 -7.56
C VAL A 66 4.92 8.09 -7.56
N HIS A 67 5.19 7.06 -6.78
CA HIS A 67 6.45 6.33 -6.78
C HIS A 67 6.41 5.25 -7.86
N MET A 68 7.34 5.36 -8.83
CA MET A 68 7.46 4.47 -9.99
C MET A 68 8.72 3.61 -9.96
N ASP A 69 9.62 3.88 -9.04
CA ASP A 69 10.95 3.31 -8.89
C ASP A 69 10.99 2.14 -7.89
N GLU A 70 9.90 1.90 -7.19
CA GLU A 70 9.74 0.76 -6.29
C GLU A 70 9.13 -0.46 -7.01
N LYS A 71 9.16 -1.62 -6.33
CA LYS A 71 8.67 -2.90 -6.88
C LYS A 71 7.23 -2.82 -7.42
N THR A 72 6.38 -2.05 -6.76
CA THR A 72 4.99 -1.84 -7.16
C THR A 72 4.68 -0.35 -7.17
N PRO A 73 4.22 0.23 -8.28
CA PRO A 73 3.84 1.63 -8.33
C PRO A 73 2.75 1.96 -7.31
N HIS A 74 2.88 3.12 -6.65
CA HIS A 74 1.91 3.57 -5.66
C HIS A 74 1.84 5.09 -5.56
N LEU A 75 0.66 5.60 -5.21
CA LEU A 75 0.40 7.01 -5.00
C LEU A 75 0.33 7.29 -3.49
N HIS A 76 1.09 8.26 -3.03
CA HIS A 76 0.96 8.90 -1.74
C HIS A 76 0.22 10.23 -1.88
N LEU A 77 -0.94 10.34 -1.22
CA LEU A 77 -1.66 11.60 -1.08
C LEU A 77 -1.61 12.04 0.38
N CYS A 78 -0.97 13.17 0.65
CA CYS A 78 -0.99 13.82 1.96
C CYS A 78 -1.95 15.01 1.95
N PHE A 79 -2.82 15.11 2.95
CA PHE A 79 -3.75 16.23 3.08
C PHE A 79 -4.00 16.63 4.53
N VAL A 80 -4.39 17.88 4.73
CA VAL A 80 -4.85 18.37 6.03
C VAL A 80 -6.35 18.03 6.17
N PRO A 81 -6.77 17.31 7.22
CA PRO A 81 -8.16 16.86 7.35
C PRO A 81 -9.11 17.99 7.82
N LEU A 82 -9.26 18.99 6.97
CA LEU A 82 -10.20 20.09 7.18
C LEU A 82 -11.57 19.73 6.60
N THR A 83 -12.60 19.80 7.44
CA THR A 83 -13.99 19.61 7.06
C THR A 83 -14.52 20.78 6.21
N ALA A 84 -15.67 20.61 5.55
CA ALA A 84 -16.26 21.66 4.73
C ALA A 84 -16.57 22.95 5.52
N ASP A 85 -16.85 22.82 6.81
CA ASP A 85 -17.07 23.94 7.74
C ASP A 85 -15.79 24.44 8.43
N GLY A 86 -14.61 24.01 7.96
CA GLY A 86 -13.30 24.51 8.41
C GLY A 86 -12.78 23.91 9.71
N ARG A 87 -13.34 22.83 10.24
CA ARG A 87 -12.83 22.16 11.45
C ARG A 87 -11.73 21.15 11.11
N LEU A 88 -10.73 21.02 11.98
CA LEU A 88 -9.70 19.99 11.88
C LEU A 88 -10.22 18.67 12.48
N SER A 89 -10.62 17.70 11.63
CA SER A 89 -11.21 16.47 12.10
C SER A 89 -11.01 15.27 11.13
N ALA A 90 -9.91 14.55 11.29
CA ALA A 90 -9.69 13.31 10.57
C ALA A 90 -10.81 12.27 10.84
N LYS A 91 -11.34 12.23 12.06
CA LYS A 91 -12.44 11.33 12.43
C LYS A 91 -13.71 11.58 11.62
N GLU A 92 -14.02 12.82 11.31
CA GLU A 92 -15.22 13.18 10.54
C GLU A 92 -15.07 12.82 9.05
N ILE A 93 -13.86 13.02 8.50
CA ILE A 93 -13.55 12.75 7.09
C ILE A 93 -13.39 11.26 6.83
N ILE A 94 -12.55 10.59 7.62
CA ILE A 94 -12.18 9.18 7.41
C ILE A 94 -13.17 8.25 8.12
N GLY A 95 -13.68 8.67 9.27
CA GLY A 95 -14.58 7.89 10.09
C GLY A 95 -13.88 6.83 10.92
N ASN A 96 -14.54 5.70 11.07
CA ASN A 96 -14.05 4.53 11.78
C ASN A 96 -13.69 3.38 10.82
N ARG A 97 -13.30 2.22 11.35
CA ARG A 97 -12.95 1.04 10.56
C ARG A 97 -14.03 0.64 9.53
N LYS A 98 -15.31 0.75 9.88
CA LYS A 98 -16.43 0.43 8.96
C LYS A 98 -16.45 1.42 7.79
N ASN A 99 -16.22 2.69 8.07
CA ASN A 99 -16.15 3.73 7.04
C ASN A 99 -14.96 3.51 6.11
N LEU A 100 -13.79 3.09 6.63
CA LEU A 100 -12.63 2.76 5.81
C LEU A 100 -12.88 1.57 4.87
N VAL A 101 -13.59 0.54 5.33
CA VAL A 101 -14.01 -0.57 4.46
C VAL A 101 -14.94 -0.07 3.37
N LYS A 102 -15.93 0.77 3.72
CA LYS A 102 -16.84 1.40 2.74
C LYS A 102 -16.06 2.26 1.72
N TRP A 103 -15.06 3.03 2.16
CA TRP A 103 -14.21 3.80 1.27
C TRP A 103 -13.48 2.91 0.25
N GLN A 104 -12.95 1.76 0.70
CA GLN A 104 -12.29 0.80 -0.18
C GLN A 104 -13.27 0.20 -1.20
N ASP A 105 -14.51 -0.11 -0.79
CA ASP A 105 -15.54 -0.63 -1.68
C ASP A 105 -15.94 0.41 -2.73
N GLU A 106 -16.17 1.65 -2.32
CA GLU A 106 -16.51 2.75 -3.20
C GLU A 106 -15.36 3.15 -4.13
N PHE A 107 -14.11 3.07 -3.64
CA PHE A 107 -12.92 3.25 -4.45
C PHE A 107 -12.83 2.17 -5.54
N TRP A 108 -13.00 0.91 -5.18
CA TRP A 108 -13.03 -0.17 -6.16
C TRP A 108 -14.15 0.02 -7.19
N GLN A 109 -15.36 0.34 -6.76
CA GLN A 109 -16.49 0.63 -7.65
C GLN A 109 -16.21 1.82 -8.60
N HIS A 110 -15.45 2.81 -8.16
CA HIS A 110 -15.00 3.90 -9.01
C HIS A 110 -13.98 3.41 -10.04
N MET A 111 -12.99 2.66 -9.59
CA MET A 111 -11.88 2.22 -10.43
C MET A 111 -12.29 1.22 -11.52
N VAL A 112 -13.18 0.26 -11.22
CA VAL A 112 -13.63 -0.75 -12.20
C VAL A 112 -14.43 -0.16 -13.38
N LYS A 113 -14.92 1.05 -13.27
CA LYS A 113 -15.56 1.74 -14.40
C LYS A 113 -14.60 1.99 -15.56
N GLN A 114 -13.32 2.19 -15.25
CA GLN A 114 -12.25 2.42 -16.24
C GLN A 114 -11.30 1.23 -16.35
N TYR A 115 -11.18 0.43 -15.30
CA TYR A 115 -10.29 -0.73 -15.18
C TYR A 115 -11.08 -1.96 -14.73
N PRO A 116 -11.92 -2.55 -15.61
CA PRO A 116 -12.83 -3.66 -15.26
C PRO A 116 -12.07 -4.93 -14.82
N GLU A 117 -10.80 -5.05 -15.19
CA GLU A 117 -9.93 -6.16 -14.77
C GLU A 117 -9.42 -6.03 -13.32
N LEU A 118 -9.70 -4.91 -12.63
CA LEU A 118 -9.23 -4.69 -11.28
C LEU A 118 -10.07 -5.50 -10.27
N GLU A 119 -9.43 -6.43 -9.60
CA GLU A 119 -10.09 -7.23 -8.56
C GLU A 119 -10.15 -6.48 -7.23
N ARG A 120 -11.25 -6.66 -6.50
CA ARG A 120 -11.39 -6.17 -5.13
C ARG A 120 -10.61 -7.09 -4.20
N GLY A 121 -9.60 -6.56 -3.52
CA GLY A 121 -8.86 -7.31 -2.50
C GLY A 121 -9.79 -7.76 -1.36
N GLU A 122 -9.55 -8.96 -0.82
CA GLU A 122 -10.29 -9.49 0.31
C GLU A 122 -10.06 -8.67 1.58
N SER A 123 -11.11 -8.40 2.33
CA SER A 123 -10.98 -7.67 3.58
C SER A 123 -10.33 -8.54 4.67
N ALA A 124 -9.51 -7.94 5.54
CA ALA A 124 -8.92 -8.64 6.68
C ALA A 124 -9.98 -9.28 7.61
N SER A 125 -11.20 -8.73 7.64
CA SER A 125 -12.33 -9.30 8.40
C SER A 125 -12.88 -10.59 7.78
N GLN A 126 -12.73 -10.79 6.48
CA GLN A 126 -13.16 -12.02 5.79
C GLN A 126 -12.07 -13.09 5.82
N THR A 127 -10.81 -12.68 5.69
CA THR A 127 -9.67 -13.61 5.63
C THR A 127 -9.14 -14.00 7.01
N GLY A 128 -9.52 -13.29 8.07
CA GLY A 128 -8.92 -13.46 9.40
C GLY A 128 -7.42 -13.11 9.46
N ARG A 129 -6.86 -12.53 8.42
CA ARG A 129 -5.42 -12.18 8.37
C ARG A 129 -5.12 -11.08 9.36
N GLU A 130 -4.15 -11.32 10.24
CA GLU A 130 -3.57 -10.31 11.10
C GLU A 130 -2.52 -9.49 10.35
N HIS A 131 -2.31 -8.25 10.79
CA HIS A 131 -1.25 -7.41 10.24
C HIS A 131 0.11 -7.96 10.62
N ILE A 132 0.89 -8.37 9.62
CA ILE A 132 2.28 -8.78 9.78
C ILE A 132 3.15 -7.55 9.47
N PRO A 133 4.00 -7.08 10.41
CA PRO A 133 4.91 -5.97 10.14
C PRO A 133 5.78 -6.24 8.90
N PRO A 134 6.06 -5.24 8.05
CA PRO A 134 6.80 -5.43 6.79
C PRO A 134 8.16 -6.12 6.96
N ARG A 135 8.85 -5.85 8.08
CA ARG A 135 10.11 -6.52 8.42
C ARG A 135 9.93 -8.03 8.56
N ILE A 136 8.96 -8.46 9.36
CA ILE A 136 8.66 -9.88 9.59
C ILE A 136 8.22 -10.55 8.28
N PHE A 137 7.40 -9.86 7.47
CA PHE A 137 6.98 -10.38 6.17
C PHE A 137 8.17 -10.59 5.22
N LYS A 138 9.14 -9.67 5.19
CA LYS A 138 10.38 -9.83 4.39
C LYS A 138 11.19 -11.03 4.85
N GLU A 139 11.38 -11.19 6.16
CA GLU A 139 12.10 -12.34 6.76
C GLU A 139 11.41 -13.67 6.42
N MET A 140 10.08 -13.73 6.58
CA MET A 140 9.29 -14.93 6.22
C MET A 140 9.42 -15.27 4.73
N THR A 141 9.36 -14.27 3.84
CA THR A 141 9.51 -14.47 2.39
C THR A 141 10.91 -14.98 2.05
N GLN A 142 11.95 -14.48 2.70
CA GLN A 142 13.31 -14.93 2.51
C GLN A 142 13.51 -16.39 2.99
N LEU A 143 13.00 -16.72 4.16
CA LEU A 143 13.01 -18.08 4.69
C LEU A 143 12.28 -19.08 3.79
N THR A 144 11.14 -18.68 3.24
CA THR A 144 10.40 -19.52 2.29
C THR A 144 11.22 -19.82 1.03
N LYS A 145 11.87 -18.82 0.46
CA LYS A 145 12.75 -19.00 -0.71
C LYS A 145 13.95 -19.91 -0.41
N GLN A 146 14.56 -19.74 0.77
CA GLN A 146 15.67 -20.61 1.19
C GLN A 146 15.21 -22.04 1.37
N LYS A 147 14.04 -22.25 1.99
CA LYS A 147 13.46 -23.58 2.13
C LYS A 147 13.23 -24.22 0.76
N GLU A 148 12.64 -23.52 -0.20
CA GLU A 148 12.42 -24.02 -1.57
C GLU A 148 13.74 -24.40 -2.25
N GLN A 149 14.81 -23.61 -2.07
CA GLN A 149 16.14 -23.92 -2.60
C GLN A 149 16.73 -25.16 -1.94
N LEU A 150 16.62 -25.30 -0.62
CA LEU A 150 17.07 -26.48 0.11
C LEU A 150 16.31 -27.73 -0.31
N ASP A 151 14.98 -27.65 -0.42
CA ASP A 151 14.13 -28.75 -0.84
C ASP A 151 14.51 -29.21 -2.27
N ALA A 152 14.77 -28.28 -3.19
CA ALA A 152 15.24 -28.58 -4.55
C ALA A 152 16.62 -29.28 -4.57
N LEU A 153 17.54 -28.85 -3.69
CA LEU A 153 18.86 -29.49 -3.55
C LEU A 153 18.74 -30.89 -2.97
N LEU A 154 17.85 -31.11 -2.01
CA LEU A 154 17.64 -32.40 -1.34
C LEU A 154 17.04 -33.44 -2.30
N VAL A 155 16.07 -33.08 -3.12
CA VAL A 155 15.44 -33.98 -4.11
C VAL A 155 16.45 -34.54 -5.13
N GLY A 156 17.52 -33.79 -5.43
CA GLY A 156 18.55 -34.19 -6.39
C GLY A 156 19.72 -35.00 -5.81
N ILE A 157 19.71 -35.34 -4.51
CA ILE A 157 20.83 -36.05 -3.88
C ILE A 157 20.87 -37.54 -4.31
N ASN A 158 22.05 -37.97 -4.73
CA ASN A 158 22.36 -39.38 -5.04
C ASN A 158 23.79 -39.73 -4.59
N PRO A 159 24.19 -41.02 -4.58
CA PRO A 159 25.52 -41.41 -4.10
C PRO A 159 26.70 -40.76 -4.83
N PHE A 160 26.50 -40.30 -6.06
CA PHE A 160 27.58 -39.74 -6.87
C PHE A 160 27.76 -38.23 -6.68
N ASN A 161 26.72 -37.51 -6.24
CA ASN A 161 26.74 -36.05 -6.09
C ASN A 161 26.61 -35.55 -4.63
N GLY A 162 26.53 -36.47 -3.66
CA GLY A 162 26.25 -36.12 -2.25
C GLY A 162 27.23 -35.11 -1.64
N LYS A 163 28.54 -35.19 -1.95
CA LYS A 163 29.53 -34.24 -1.46
C LYS A 163 29.36 -32.84 -2.05
N SER A 164 29.09 -32.75 -3.38
CA SER A 164 28.86 -31.48 -4.06
C SER A 164 27.57 -30.82 -3.56
N ARG A 165 26.49 -31.58 -3.43
CA ARG A 165 25.23 -31.08 -2.90
C ARG A 165 25.30 -30.65 -1.44
N ALA A 166 26.04 -31.33 -0.60
CA ALA A 166 26.30 -30.92 0.78
C ALA A 166 27.01 -29.56 0.85
N ALA A 167 27.98 -29.30 -0.02
CA ALA A 167 28.64 -28.00 -0.12
C ALA A 167 27.72 -26.87 -0.60
N GLU A 168 26.82 -27.16 -1.54
CA GLU A 168 25.81 -26.19 -2.01
C GLU A 168 24.78 -25.87 -0.92
N ILE A 169 24.32 -26.89 -0.17
CA ILE A 169 23.43 -26.73 0.98
C ILE A 169 24.09 -25.86 2.07
N SER A 170 25.37 -26.15 2.39
CA SER A 170 26.11 -25.35 3.36
C SER A 170 26.16 -23.87 2.95
N LYS A 171 26.43 -23.56 1.68
CA LYS A 171 26.46 -22.18 1.18
C LYS A 171 25.09 -21.48 1.33
N VAL A 172 23.98 -22.19 1.10
CA VAL A 172 22.64 -21.63 1.30
C VAL A 172 22.39 -21.31 2.78
N LEU A 173 22.83 -22.18 3.68
CA LEU A 173 22.72 -21.99 5.13
C LEU A 173 23.62 -20.86 5.63
N ASP A 174 24.85 -20.74 5.09
CA ASP A 174 25.82 -19.71 5.51
C ASP A 174 25.48 -18.32 4.95
N SER A 175 24.55 -18.21 3.99
CA SER A 175 24.09 -16.94 3.43
C SER A 175 23.08 -16.19 4.31
N TYR A 176 22.78 -16.75 5.49
CA TYR A 176 21.91 -16.18 6.50
C TYR A 176 22.73 -15.52 7.61
#